data_fa985adf51a52948dc1d7e4f737619c7
#
_entry.id   fa985adf51a52948dc1d7e4f737619c7
#
_cell.length_a   1.000
_cell.length_b   1.000
_cell.length_c   1.000
_cell.angle_alpha   90.00
_cell.angle_beta   90.00
_cell.angle_gamma   90.00
#
_symmetry.space_group_name_H-M   'P 1'
#
loop_
_entity.id
_entity.type
_entity.pdbx_description
1 polymer ?
#
loop_
_entity_poly.entity_id
_entity_poly.type
_entity_poly.pdbx_seq_one_letter_code
_entity_poly.pdbx_strand_id
1 'polypeptide(L)'
;MVSIDIQHAFVDFPIFDAKTRSLKKAVLGRAGGKIGTESRVPIIEALHDINLSLHQGARVGLVGHNGAGKSTLLRLMSGIYEPTRGSARISGKVAPVFDLGVGMDPEISGFENIMVRGLFLGMTRKQMQARVDDIAEFTELGDYLAMPLRTYSTGMRVRLALGVVTSIDPEILLLDEGIGSVDAEFLAKARNRLNALVERSGMLVFASHSDEFLMELCNTAIWMDHGQMKMQGGLREVLTAYKGR
;
A
#
# COMPACT_ATOMS: atom_id res chain seq x y z
N MET A 1 -7.30 -20.74 -1.71
CA MET A 1 -8.30 -19.88 -2.37
C MET A 1 -7.94 -18.45 -1.98
N VAL A 2 -7.76 -17.56 -2.93
CA VAL A 2 -7.35 -16.16 -2.66
C VAL A 2 -8.55 -15.39 -2.13
N SER A 3 -8.44 -14.81 -0.92
CA SER A 3 -9.52 -14.00 -0.32
C SER A 3 -9.00 -12.96 0.66
N ILE A 4 -9.80 -11.91 0.85
CA ILE A 4 -9.70 -10.92 1.93
C ILE A 4 -11.07 -10.86 2.59
N ASP A 5 -11.15 -11.22 3.88
CA ASP A 5 -12.38 -11.21 4.66
C ASP A 5 -12.15 -10.35 5.92
N ILE A 6 -12.84 -9.22 5.99
CA ILE A 6 -12.77 -8.24 7.07
C ILE A 6 -14.15 -8.14 7.72
N GLN A 7 -14.24 -8.30 9.04
CA GLN A 7 -15.49 -8.29 9.79
C GLN A 7 -15.39 -7.36 10.99
N HIS A 8 -16.25 -6.34 11.02
CA HIS A 8 -16.34 -5.35 12.08
C HIS A 8 -14.98 -4.81 12.51
N ALA A 9 -14.09 -4.54 11.52
CA ALA A 9 -12.73 -4.13 11.81
C ALA A 9 -12.61 -2.63 12.09
N PHE A 10 -11.88 -2.31 13.16
CA PHE A 10 -11.49 -0.97 13.54
C PHE A 10 -9.97 -0.88 13.55
N VAL A 11 -9.43 0.30 13.25
CA VAL A 11 -8.00 0.60 13.40
C VAL A 11 -7.86 1.93 14.09
N ASP A 12 -7.33 1.89 15.31
CA ASP A 12 -7.20 3.02 16.22
C ASP A 12 -5.73 3.33 16.48
N PHE A 13 -5.34 4.60 16.36
CA PHE A 13 -4.00 5.08 16.66
C PHE A 13 -3.99 5.97 17.91
N PRO A 14 -3.34 5.54 19.02
CA PRO A 14 -3.18 6.38 20.19
C PRO A 14 -2.17 7.52 19.91
N ILE A 15 -2.55 8.76 20.22
CA ILE A 15 -1.65 9.92 20.14
C ILE A 15 -0.91 10.06 21.46
N PHE A 16 0.37 9.73 21.46
CA PHE A 16 1.24 9.96 22.62
C PHE A 16 1.87 11.36 22.53
N ASP A 17 1.35 12.33 23.26
CA ASP A 17 2.02 13.62 23.47
C ASP A 17 3.24 13.44 24.40
N ALA A 18 4.31 14.24 24.21
CA ALA A 18 5.50 14.24 25.04
C ALA A 18 5.18 14.46 26.53
N LYS A 19 4.09 15.16 26.82
CA LYS A 19 3.57 15.38 28.18
C LYS A 19 2.95 14.13 28.82
N THR A 20 2.45 13.18 28.03
CA THR A 20 1.87 11.91 28.52
C THR A 20 2.93 10.83 28.73
N ARG A 21 4.13 10.97 28.13
CA ARG A 21 5.29 10.07 28.33
C ARG A 21 6.07 10.31 29.62
N SER A 22 5.68 11.27 30.47
CA SER A 22 6.39 11.52 31.73
C SER A 22 6.24 10.33 32.68
N LEU A 23 7.31 9.56 32.83
CA LEU A 23 7.45 8.50 33.84
C LEU A 23 7.11 8.96 35.27
N LYS A 24 7.24 10.28 35.57
CA LYS A 24 6.79 10.89 36.83
C LYS A 24 5.30 10.67 37.11
N LYS A 25 4.41 10.74 36.08
CA LYS A 25 2.97 10.50 36.27
C LYS A 25 2.66 9.01 36.54
N ALA A 26 3.40 8.09 35.93
CA ALA A 26 3.21 6.65 36.17
C ALA A 26 3.68 6.21 37.56
N VAL A 27 4.72 6.86 38.12
CA VAL A 27 5.26 6.57 39.47
C VAL A 27 4.41 7.21 40.56
N LEU A 28 3.89 8.43 40.37
CA LEU A 28 3.02 9.12 41.32
C LEU A 28 1.64 8.45 41.49
N GLY A 29 1.14 7.77 40.45
CA GLY A 29 -0.12 7.01 40.52
C GLY A 29 -0.05 5.76 41.42
N ARG A 30 1.17 5.28 41.77
CA ARG A 30 1.40 4.15 42.71
C ARG A 30 1.59 4.55 44.16
N ALA A 31 1.79 5.81 44.46
CA ALA A 31 2.00 6.33 45.83
C ALA A 31 0.72 6.98 46.39
N GLY A 32 -0.39 6.24 46.46
CA GLY A 32 -1.51 6.44 47.39
C GLY A 32 -2.19 7.81 47.43
N GLY A 33 -2.25 8.58 46.36
CA GLY A 33 -2.99 9.85 46.33
C GLY A 33 -4.14 9.80 45.31
N LYS A 34 -5.40 9.97 45.73
CA LYS A 34 -6.55 10.16 44.84
C LYS A 34 -6.34 11.46 44.03
N ILE A 35 -5.85 11.34 42.79
CA ILE A 35 -6.01 12.36 41.75
C ILE A 35 -6.66 11.64 40.57
N GLY A 36 -7.99 11.65 40.60
CA GLY A 36 -8.83 11.30 39.48
C GLY A 36 -8.71 12.34 38.39
N THR A 37 -7.85 12.14 37.44
CA THR A 37 -7.97 12.63 36.09
C THR A 37 -7.49 11.47 35.21
N GLU A 38 -8.43 10.68 34.70
CA GLU A 38 -8.23 9.80 33.57
C GLU A 38 -7.71 10.66 32.42
N SER A 39 -6.39 10.73 32.27
CA SER A 39 -5.72 11.25 31.09
C SER A 39 -5.98 10.25 29.97
N ARG A 40 -7.18 10.29 29.37
CA ARG A 40 -7.48 9.50 28.17
C ARG A 40 -6.49 9.95 27.11
N VAL A 41 -5.63 9.03 26.67
CA VAL A 41 -4.77 9.25 25.51
C VAL A 41 -5.72 9.50 24.33
N PRO A 42 -5.61 10.66 23.62
CA PRO A 42 -6.43 10.86 22.44
C PRO A 42 -6.20 9.73 21.44
N ILE A 43 -7.27 9.23 20.86
CA ILE A 43 -7.25 8.15 19.89
C ILE A 43 -7.77 8.69 18.56
N ILE A 44 -7.04 8.43 17.48
CA ILE A 44 -7.54 8.62 16.11
C ILE A 44 -8.11 7.30 15.63
N GLU A 45 -9.42 7.24 15.45
CA GLU A 45 -10.07 6.13 14.75
C GLU A 45 -9.85 6.29 13.24
N ALA A 46 -8.91 5.55 12.69
CA ALA A 46 -8.57 5.65 11.27
C ALA A 46 -9.44 4.76 10.39
N LEU A 47 -9.95 3.64 10.94
CA LEU A 47 -10.98 2.81 10.31
C LEU A 47 -12.05 2.48 11.35
N HIS A 48 -13.30 2.55 10.91
CA HIS A 48 -14.47 2.37 11.76
C HIS A 48 -15.46 1.38 11.12
N ASP A 49 -15.66 0.23 11.77
CA ASP A 49 -16.61 -0.83 11.41
C ASP A 49 -16.54 -1.28 9.94
N ILE A 50 -15.33 -1.60 9.50
CA ILE A 50 -15.12 -2.08 8.12
C ILE A 50 -15.60 -3.52 7.99
N ASN A 51 -16.51 -3.73 7.02
CA ASN A 51 -17.03 -5.03 6.65
C ASN A 51 -16.82 -5.23 5.14
N LEU A 52 -15.96 -6.17 4.74
CA LEU A 52 -15.56 -6.37 3.35
C LEU A 52 -15.18 -7.82 3.10
N SER A 53 -15.71 -8.41 2.03
CA SER A 53 -15.28 -9.71 1.53
C SER A 53 -14.92 -9.59 0.05
N LEU A 54 -13.68 -9.95 -0.28
CA LEU A 54 -13.14 -9.97 -1.65
C LEU A 54 -12.61 -11.36 -1.97
N HIS A 55 -12.86 -11.81 -3.20
CA HIS A 55 -12.44 -13.12 -3.68
C HIS A 55 -11.59 -13.01 -4.93
N GLN A 56 -10.96 -14.12 -5.30
CA GLN A 56 -10.16 -14.22 -6.51
C GLN A 56 -10.90 -13.63 -7.73
N GLY A 57 -10.21 -12.85 -8.53
CA GLY A 57 -10.73 -12.11 -9.67
C GLY A 57 -11.23 -10.69 -9.34
N ALA A 58 -11.32 -10.30 -8.05
CA ALA A 58 -11.72 -8.95 -7.68
C ALA A 58 -10.74 -7.88 -8.21
N ARG A 59 -11.28 -6.81 -8.78
CA ARG A 59 -10.56 -5.62 -9.29
C ARG A 59 -11.24 -4.38 -8.69
N VAL A 60 -10.73 -3.91 -7.55
CA VAL A 60 -11.41 -2.94 -6.70
C VAL A 60 -10.65 -1.63 -6.65
N GLY A 61 -11.30 -0.53 -7.02
CA GLY A 61 -10.81 0.82 -6.82
C GLY A 61 -11.19 1.36 -5.43
N LEU A 62 -10.26 2.02 -4.74
CA LEU A 62 -10.55 2.77 -3.52
C LEU A 62 -10.60 4.26 -3.85
N VAL A 63 -11.73 4.90 -3.62
CA VAL A 63 -11.94 6.33 -3.84
C VAL A 63 -12.30 7.03 -2.53
N GLY A 64 -11.98 8.32 -2.43
CA GLY A 64 -12.24 9.13 -1.25
C GLY A 64 -11.21 10.26 -1.12
N HIS A 65 -11.52 11.28 -0.32
CA HIS A 65 -10.62 12.41 -0.07
C HIS A 65 -9.32 11.99 0.64
N ASN A 66 -8.35 12.90 0.72
CA ASN A 66 -7.14 12.69 1.52
C ASN A 66 -7.53 12.56 3.00
N GLY A 67 -7.01 11.51 3.66
CA GLY A 67 -7.40 11.19 5.04
C GLY A 67 -8.70 10.37 5.18
N ALA A 68 -9.33 9.94 4.08
CA ALA A 68 -10.54 9.09 4.13
C ALA A 68 -10.30 7.67 4.69
N GLY A 69 -9.03 7.24 4.86
CA GLY A 69 -8.69 5.91 5.38
C GLY A 69 -8.22 4.91 4.31
N LYS A 70 -8.10 5.30 3.03
CA LYS A 70 -7.70 4.41 1.92
C LYS A 70 -6.39 3.67 2.18
N SER A 71 -5.31 4.40 2.48
CA SER A 71 -3.99 3.82 2.76
C SER A 71 -3.98 2.98 4.05
N THR A 72 -4.80 3.34 5.05
CA THR A 72 -4.97 2.54 6.27
C THR A 72 -5.66 1.21 5.95
N LEU A 73 -6.70 1.23 5.10
CA LEU A 73 -7.40 0.03 4.67
C LEU A 73 -6.47 -0.89 3.86
N LEU A 74 -5.66 -0.34 2.94
CA LEU A 74 -4.65 -1.12 2.21
C LEU A 74 -3.61 -1.75 3.16
N ARG A 75 -3.15 -1.03 4.20
CA ARG A 75 -2.22 -1.57 5.20
C ARG A 75 -2.86 -2.65 6.08
N LEU A 76 -4.15 -2.53 6.40
CA LEU A 76 -4.92 -3.59 7.05
C LEU A 76 -4.99 -4.83 6.16
N MET A 77 -5.33 -4.68 4.86
CA MET A 77 -5.38 -5.78 3.89
C MET A 77 -4.01 -6.43 3.64
N SER A 78 -2.92 -5.70 3.84
CA SER A 78 -1.56 -6.25 3.70
C SER A 78 -1.03 -6.95 4.95
N GLY A 79 -1.76 -6.89 6.08
CA GLY A 79 -1.30 -7.41 7.36
C GLY A 79 -0.24 -6.53 8.04
N ILE A 80 0.04 -5.32 7.54
CA ILE A 80 0.92 -4.34 8.21
C ILE A 80 0.25 -3.81 9.48
N TYR A 81 -1.07 -3.59 9.42
CA TYR A 81 -1.86 -3.26 10.59
C TYR A 81 -2.76 -4.45 10.96
N GLU A 82 -2.83 -4.72 12.26
CA GLU A 82 -3.85 -5.58 12.84
C GLU A 82 -5.06 -4.73 13.25
N PRO A 83 -6.30 -5.25 13.12
CA PRO A 83 -7.46 -4.52 13.61
C PRO A 83 -7.43 -4.43 15.14
N THR A 84 -7.74 -3.26 15.69
CA THR A 84 -7.87 -3.06 17.15
C THR A 84 -9.12 -3.72 17.72
N ARG A 85 -10.15 -3.87 16.90
CA ARG A 85 -11.39 -4.61 17.16
C ARG A 85 -11.87 -5.27 15.88
N GLY A 86 -12.60 -6.37 15.99
CA GLY A 86 -13.06 -7.15 14.84
C GLY A 86 -11.99 -8.12 14.34
N SER A 87 -12.05 -8.46 13.05
CA SER A 87 -11.09 -9.39 12.46
C SER A 87 -10.80 -9.06 10.99
N ALA A 88 -9.58 -9.40 10.56
CA ALA A 88 -9.18 -9.40 9.16
C ALA A 88 -8.46 -10.71 8.84
N ARG A 89 -8.95 -11.45 7.86
CA ARG A 89 -8.36 -12.71 7.40
C ARG A 89 -7.96 -12.56 5.94
N ILE A 90 -6.68 -12.71 5.67
CA ILE A 90 -6.12 -12.60 4.33
C ILE A 90 -5.55 -13.96 3.95
N SER A 91 -5.97 -14.51 2.81
CA SER A 91 -5.49 -15.77 2.27
C SER A 91 -4.92 -15.54 0.88
N GLY A 92 -3.63 -15.83 0.70
CA GLY A 92 -2.88 -15.60 -0.52
C GLY A 92 -1.62 -14.76 -0.31
N LYS A 93 -0.73 -14.79 -1.32
CA LYS A 93 0.52 -14.01 -1.31
C LYS A 93 0.22 -12.55 -1.66
N VAL A 94 0.32 -11.67 -0.64
CA VAL A 94 0.10 -10.24 -0.81
C VAL A 94 1.38 -9.55 -1.26
N ALA A 95 1.28 -8.71 -2.29
CA ALA A 95 2.31 -7.76 -2.68
C ALA A 95 1.80 -6.32 -2.46
N PRO A 96 2.19 -5.68 -1.36
CA PRO A 96 1.86 -4.29 -1.11
C PRO A 96 2.84 -3.37 -1.85
N VAL A 97 2.30 -2.49 -2.69
CA VAL A 97 3.05 -1.48 -3.44
C VAL A 97 2.53 -0.11 -3.03
N PHE A 98 2.91 0.33 -1.83
CA PHE A 98 2.46 1.61 -1.25
C PHE A 98 3.49 2.72 -1.41
N ASP A 99 4.76 2.35 -1.46
CA ASP A 99 5.87 3.25 -1.68
C ASP A 99 6.93 2.52 -2.52
N LEU A 100 7.18 3.09 -3.69
CA LEU A 100 8.15 2.52 -4.62
C LEU A 100 9.59 2.55 -4.08
N GLY A 101 9.89 3.36 -3.07
CA GLY A 101 11.23 3.48 -2.46
C GLY A 101 11.48 2.53 -1.29
N VAL A 102 10.45 1.95 -0.68
CA VAL A 102 10.61 1.09 0.50
C VAL A 102 11.42 -0.17 0.18
N GLY A 103 12.38 -0.48 1.05
CA GLY A 103 13.26 -1.65 0.92
C GLY A 103 14.43 -1.45 -0.05
N MET A 104 14.72 -0.22 -0.47
CA MET A 104 15.91 0.14 -1.22
C MET A 104 16.96 0.80 -0.32
N ASP A 105 18.21 0.39 -0.49
CA ASP A 105 19.37 0.95 0.24
C ASP A 105 20.12 1.92 -0.67
N PRO A 106 20.29 3.19 -0.28
CA PRO A 106 21.00 4.19 -1.07
C PRO A 106 22.50 3.91 -1.24
N GLU A 107 23.11 3.10 -0.38
CA GLU A 107 24.55 2.85 -0.37
C GLU A 107 25.00 1.71 -1.30
N ILE A 108 24.08 0.84 -1.70
CA ILE A 108 24.37 -0.28 -2.61
C ILE A 108 23.96 0.02 -4.05
N SER A 109 24.46 -0.76 -4.99
CA SER A 109 24.20 -0.60 -6.43
C SER A 109 22.74 -0.86 -6.81
N GLY A 110 22.34 -0.43 -8.01
CA GLY A 110 21.03 -0.75 -8.58
C GLY A 110 20.80 -2.25 -8.70
N PHE A 111 21.80 -3.02 -9.15
CA PHE A 111 21.71 -4.48 -9.23
C PHE A 111 21.47 -5.14 -7.87
N GLU A 112 22.19 -4.69 -6.83
CA GLU A 112 21.97 -5.21 -5.48
C GLU A 112 20.59 -4.81 -4.95
N ASN A 113 20.13 -3.59 -5.24
CA ASN A 113 18.78 -3.13 -4.89
C ASN A 113 17.69 -3.95 -5.59
N ILE A 114 17.86 -4.38 -6.84
CA ILE A 114 16.95 -5.31 -7.51
C ILE A 114 16.81 -6.59 -6.68
N MET A 115 17.92 -7.16 -6.23
CA MET A 115 17.92 -8.39 -5.45
C MET A 115 17.27 -8.20 -4.08
N VAL A 116 17.68 -7.17 -3.32
CA VAL A 116 17.18 -6.90 -1.97
C VAL A 116 15.68 -6.63 -1.99
N ARG A 117 15.24 -5.77 -2.91
CA ARG A 117 13.81 -5.44 -3.02
C ARG A 117 12.96 -6.62 -3.47
N GLY A 118 13.45 -7.44 -4.39
CA GLY A 118 12.75 -8.65 -4.80
C GLY A 118 12.56 -9.63 -3.64
N LEU A 119 13.59 -9.82 -2.80
CA LEU A 119 13.51 -10.60 -1.57
C LEU A 119 12.48 -10.01 -0.60
N PHE A 120 12.47 -8.68 -0.44
CA PHE A 120 11.50 -7.98 0.40
C PHE A 120 10.05 -8.20 -0.08
N LEU A 121 9.84 -8.29 -1.40
CA LEU A 121 8.54 -8.59 -2.01
C LEU A 121 8.22 -10.10 -2.01
N GLY A 122 9.01 -10.92 -1.30
CA GLY A 122 8.75 -12.35 -1.09
C GLY A 122 9.21 -13.25 -2.25
N MET A 123 10.07 -12.76 -3.15
CA MET A 123 10.73 -13.59 -4.16
C MET A 123 11.91 -14.35 -3.55
N THR A 124 12.23 -15.51 -4.09
CA THR A 124 13.48 -16.20 -3.75
C THR A 124 14.65 -15.59 -4.55
N ARG A 125 15.87 -15.76 -4.03
CA ARG A 125 17.09 -15.30 -4.71
C ARG A 125 17.19 -15.85 -6.15
N LYS A 126 16.86 -17.12 -6.35
CA LYS A 126 16.86 -17.76 -7.67
C LYS A 126 15.85 -17.13 -8.64
N GLN A 127 14.65 -16.83 -8.15
CA GLN A 127 13.63 -16.16 -8.96
C GLN A 127 14.07 -14.75 -9.36
N MET A 128 14.64 -13.97 -8.42
CA MET A 128 15.13 -12.64 -8.74
C MET A 128 16.31 -12.66 -9.72
N GLN A 129 17.27 -13.58 -9.54
CA GLN A 129 18.40 -13.72 -10.46
C GLN A 129 17.94 -13.93 -11.90
N ALA A 130 16.88 -14.70 -12.10
CA ALA A 130 16.30 -14.94 -13.43
C ALA A 130 15.56 -13.72 -14.02
N ARG A 131 15.32 -12.67 -13.23
CA ARG A 131 14.60 -11.45 -13.64
C ARG A 131 15.49 -10.22 -13.80
N VAL A 132 16.76 -10.31 -13.37
CA VAL A 132 17.69 -9.15 -13.34
C VAL A 132 17.85 -8.54 -14.72
N ASP A 133 18.08 -9.35 -15.76
CA ASP A 133 18.30 -8.85 -17.12
C ASP A 133 17.05 -8.18 -17.70
N ASP A 134 15.87 -8.76 -17.49
CA ASP A 134 14.58 -8.18 -17.89
C ASP A 134 14.31 -6.84 -17.16
N ILE A 135 14.65 -6.76 -15.86
CA ILE A 135 14.52 -5.54 -15.10
C ILE A 135 15.51 -4.48 -15.60
N ALA A 136 16.75 -4.87 -15.84
CA ALA A 136 17.80 -3.97 -16.34
C ALA A 136 17.40 -3.36 -17.70
N GLU A 137 16.93 -4.17 -18.63
CA GLU A 137 16.44 -3.73 -19.93
C GLU A 137 15.22 -2.80 -19.80
N PHE A 138 14.27 -3.16 -18.94
CA PHE A 138 13.08 -2.34 -18.74
C PHE A 138 13.40 -0.95 -18.21
N THR A 139 14.32 -0.85 -17.24
CA THR A 139 14.64 0.42 -16.56
C THR A 139 15.38 1.42 -17.45
N GLU A 140 16.10 0.93 -18.47
CA GLU A 140 16.93 1.73 -19.38
C GLU A 140 18.02 2.54 -18.64
N LEU A 141 18.48 2.02 -17.48
CA LEU A 141 19.47 2.72 -16.66
C LEU A 141 20.92 2.41 -17.07
N GLY A 142 21.15 1.37 -17.88
CA GLY A 142 22.47 1.01 -18.38
C GLY A 142 23.51 0.88 -17.27
N ASP A 143 24.67 1.55 -17.44
CA ASP A 143 25.79 1.50 -16.51
C ASP A 143 25.48 2.07 -15.11
N TYR A 144 24.43 2.89 -14.99
CA TYR A 144 23.98 3.36 -13.67
C TYR A 144 23.58 2.22 -12.75
N LEU A 145 23.14 1.06 -13.28
CA LEU A 145 22.79 -0.09 -12.44
C LEU A 145 23.97 -0.61 -11.61
N ALA A 146 25.21 -0.33 -12.01
CA ALA A 146 26.42 -0.66 -11.24
C ALA A 146 26.75 0.41 -10.17
N MET A 147 26.10 1.57 -10.21
CA MET A 147 26.37 2.68 -9.30
C MET A 147 25.48 2.63 -8.05
N PRO A 148 25.93 3.22 -6.90
CA PRO A 148 25.10 3.33 -5.70
C PRO A 148 23.81 4.13 -5.95
N LEU A 149 22.69 3.70 -5.35
CA LEU A 149 21.37 4.30 -5.58
C LEU A 149 21.30 5.79 -5.15
N ARG A 150 22.18 6.24 -4.22
CA ARG A 150 22.25 7.67 -3.84
C ARG A 150 22.60 8.58 -5.02
N THR A 151 23.24 8.06 -6.07
CA THR A 151 23.61 8.83 -7.27
C THR A 151 22.45 8.98 -8.26
N TYR A 152 21.34 8.26 -8.04
CA TYR A 152 20.20 8.26 -8.96
C TYR A 152 19.32 9.50 -8.76
N SER A 153 18.81 10.02 -9.87
CA SER A 153 17.69 10.97 -9.85
C SER A 153 16.40 10.32 -9.30
N THR A 154 15.42 11.12 -8.93
CA THR A 154 14.12 10.61 -8.50
C THR A 154 13.48 9.73 -9.58
N GLY A 155 13.51 10.15 -10.86
CA GLY A 155 13.00 9.37 -11.98
C GLY A 155 13.69 8.01 -12.13
N MET A 156 15.03 7.96 -12.04
CA MET A 156 15.81 6.72 -12.09
C MET A 156 15.44 5.75 -10.97
N ARG A 157 15.23 6.25 -9.76
CA ARG A 157 14.77 5.43 -8.62
C ARG A 157 13.38 4.84 -8.86
N VAL A 158 12.46 5.65 -9.41
CA VAL A 158 11.11 5.18 -9.75
C VAL A 158 11.15 4.13 -10.86
N ARG A 159 11.97 4.33 -11.91
CA ARG A 159 12.17 3.34 -12.98
C ARG A 159 12.65 2.01 -12.44
N LEU A 160 13.69 2.02 -11.56
CA LEU A 160 14.22 0.81 -10.92
C LEU A 160 13.15 0.12 -10.08
N ALA A 161 12.44 0.88 -9.24
CA ALA A 161 11.40 0.36 -8.38
C ALA A 161 10.25 -0.29 -9.16
N LEU A 162 9.80 0.36 -10.25
CA LEU A 162 8.76 -0.18 -11.13
C LEU A 162 9.24 -1.45 -11.84
N GLY A 163 10.51 -1.51 -12.28
CA GLY A 163 11.08 -2.70 -12.87
C GLY A 163 10.99 -3.92 -11.93
N VAL A 164 11.36 -3.74 -10.67
CA VAL A 164 11.29 -4.82 -9.67
C VAL A 164 9.84 -5.19 -9.35
N VAL A 165 9.00 -4.19 -9.04
CA VAL A 165 7.59 -4.43 -8.66
C VAL A 165 6.82 -5.13 -9.77
N THR A 166 7.03 -4.74 -11.02
CA THR A 166 6.32 -5.35 -12.15
C THR A 166 6.87 -6.71 -12.58
N SER A 167 7.96 -7.18 -11.98
CA SER A 167 8.54 -8.50 -12.26
C SER A 167 8.03 -9.61 -11.34
N ILE A 168 7.23 -9.28 -10.30
CA ILE A 168 6.66 -10.26 -9.37
C ILE A 168 5.36 -10.88 -9.91
N ASP A 169 4.96 -12.01 -9.31
CA ASP A 169 3.70 -12.68 -9.60
C ASP A 169 2.88 -12.78 -8.29
N PRO A 170 2.12 -11.73 -7.91
CA PRO A 170 1.34 -11.70 -6.68
C PRO A 170 -0.01 -12.40 -6.85
N GLU A 171 -0.52 -13.03 -5.79
CA GLU A 171 -1.91 -13.48 -5.74
C GLU A 171 -2.85 -12.32 -5.40
N ILE A 172 -2.42 -11.41 -4.51
CA ILE A 172 -3.12 -10.19 -4.12
C ILE A 172 -2.19 -9.00 -4.35
N LEU A 173 -2.57 -8.11 -5.24
CA LEU A 173 -1.84 -6.88 -5.54
C LEU A 173 -2.55 -5.70 -4.87
N LEU A 174 -1.85 -5.00 -3.98
CA LEU A 174 -2.35 -3.79 -3.32
C LEU A 174 -1.53 -2.60 -3.79
N LEU A 175 -2.16 -1.66 -4.48
CA LEU A 175 -1.53 -0.44 -5.00
C LEU A 175 -2.05 0.78 -4.25
N ASP A 176 -1.14 1.64 -3.80
CA ASP A 176 -1.46 2.99 -3.35
C ASP A 176 -0.88 4.01 -4.33
N GLU A 177 -1.43 5.20 -4.34
CA GLU A 177 -1.02 6.27 -5.23
C GLU A 177 0.49 6.55 -5.14
N GLY A 178 1.25 6.45 -6.23
CA GLY A 178 2.70 6.68 -6.19
C GLY A 178 3.46 6.51 -7.52
N ILE A 179 2.74 6.25 -8.62
CA ILE A 179 3.38 6.00 -9.93
C ILE A 179 3.70 7.30 -10.70
N GLY A 180 3.45 8.49 -10.11
CA GLY A 180 3.32 9.78 -10.78
C GLY A 180 4.59 10.58 -11.11
N SER A 181 5.83 10.09 -10.94
CA SER A 181 7.04 10.90 -11.10
C SER A 181 8.02 10.40 -12.17
N VAL A 182 7.51 9.90 -13.28
CA VAL A 182 8.32 9.48 -14.44
C VAL A 182 8.00 10.32 -15.66
N ASP A 183 8.96 10.42 -16.60
CA ASP A 183 8.74 11.06 -17.89
C ASP A 183 7.66 10.35 -18.73
N ALA A 184 7.06 11.09 -19.67
CA ALA A 184 5.90 10.62 -20.43
C ALA A 184 6.19 9.37 -21.28
N GLU A 185 7.41 9.24 -21.80
CA GLU A 185 7.81 8.10 -22.63
C GLU A 185 7.89 6.83 -21.79
N PHE A 186 8.59 6.90 -20.65
CA PHE A 186 8.69 5.78 -19.72
C PHE A 186 7.34 5.44 -19.09
N LEU A 187 6.48 6.45 -18.88
CA LEU A 187 5.15 6.23 -18.29
C LEU A 187 4.30 5.27 -19.14
N ALA A 188 4.34 5.39 -20.48
CA ALA A 188 3.61 4.48 -21.36
C ALA A 188 4.13 3.04 -21.25
N LYS A 189 5.45 2.84 -21.20
CA LYS A 189 6.09 1.55 -20.99
C LYS A 189 5.75 0.95 -19.61
N ALA A 190 5.81 1.79 -18.56
CA ALA A 190 5.46 1.40 -17.19
C ALA A 190 3.98 0.99 -17.07
N ARG A 191 3.07 1.72 -17.74
CA ARG A 191 1.63 1.42 -17.78
C ARG A 191 1.36 0.05 -18.39
N ASN A 192 1.95 -0.25 -19.54
CA ASN A 192 1.80 -1.56 -20.18
C ASN A 192 2.28 -2.70 -19.28
N ARG A 193 3.43 -2.52 -18.61
CA ARG A 193 3.98 -3.51 -17.71
C ARG A 193 3.17 -3.68 -16.43
N LEU A 194 2.59 -2.59 -15.93
CA LEU A 194 1.66 -2.61 -14.79
C LEU A 194 0.36 -3.34 -15.14
N ASN A 195 -0.21 -3.09 -16.32
CA ASN A 195 -1.39 -3.79 -16.81
C ASN A 195 -1.14 -5.30 -16.87
N ALA A 196 -0.01 -5.71 -17.44
CA ALA A 196 0.38 -7.13 -17.47
C ALA A 196 0.58 -7.73 -16.06
N LEU A 197 1.07 -6.95 -15.07
CA LEU A 197 1.13 -7.37 -13.68
C LEU A 197 -0.28 -7.57 -13.08
N VAL A 198 -1.18 -6.62 -13.32
CA VAL A 198 -2.57 -6.70 -12.86
C VAL A 198 -3.28 -7.92 -13.47
N GLU A 199 -3.09 -8.19 -14.77
CA GLU A 199 -3.68 -9.37 -15.43
C GLU A 199 -3.21 -10.69 -14.82
N ARG A 200 -1.93 -10.77 -14.44
CA ARG A 200 -1.37 -11.97 -13.79
C ARG A 200 -1.77 -12.10 -12.32
N SER A 201 -2.20 -11.01 -11.67
CA SER A 201 -2.60 -11.07 -10.26
C SER A 201 -3.96 -11.74 -10.08
N GLY A 202 -4.11 -12.49 -8.99
CA GLY A 202 -5.39 -13.10 -8.61
C GLY A 202 -6.42 -12.08 -8.13
N MET A 203 -5.98 -10.97 -7.56
CA MET A 203 -6.82 -9.89 -7.03
C MET A 203 -6.07 -8.56 -7.10
N LEU A 204 -6.80 -7.46 -7.35
CA LEU A 204 -6.28 -6.09 -7.27
C LEU A 204 -7.13 -5.26 -6.32
N VAL A 205 -6.48 -4.50 -5.41
CA VAL A 205 -7.08 -3.36 -4.74
C VAL A 205 -6.20 -2.14 -4.99
N PHE A 206 -6.77 -1.10 -5.58
CA PHE A 206 -6.03 0.06 -6.06
C PHE A 206 -6.63 1.37 -5.55
N ALA A 207 -5.88 2.12 -4.75
CA ALA A 207 -6.24 3.48 -4.35
C ALA A 207 -5.65 4.49 -5.35
N SER A 208 -6.51 5.31 -5.96
CA SER A 208 -6.08 6.35 -6.89
C SER A 208 -7.05 7.53 -6.91
N HIS A 209 -6.53 8.71 -7.23
CA HIS A 209 -7.31 9.91 -7.56
C HIS A 209 -7.53 10.06 -9.08
N SER A 210 -6.90 9.22 -9.90
CA SER A 210 -7.10 9.21 -11.36
C SER A 210 -8.23 8.28 -11.75
N ASP A 211 -9.35 8.86 -12.17
CA ASP A 211 -10.48 8.08 -12.70
C ASP A 211 -10.09 7.23 -13.91
N GLU A 212 -9.18 7.74 -14.75
CA GLU A 212 -8.73 7.06 -15.94
C GLU A 212 -8.06 5.72 -15.59
N PHE A 213 -7.11 5.74 -14.62
CA PHE A 213 -6.47 4.53 -14.15
C PHE A 213 -7.43 3.58 -13.45
N LEU A 214 -8.39 4.12 -12.67
CA LEU A 214 -9.41 3.29 -12.05
C LEU A 214 -10.30 2.61 -13.09
N MET A 215 -10.72 3.33 -14.14
CA MET A 215 -11.54 2.77 -15.21
C MET A 215 -10.80 1.74 -16.07
N GLU A 216 -9.48 1.83 -16.16
CA GLU A 216 -8.65 0.88 -16.89
C GLU A 216 -8.44 -0.43 -16.12
N LEU A 217 -8.20 -0.34 -14.80
CA LEU A 217 -7.73 -1.46 -13.99
C LEU A 217 -8.81 -2.11 -13.11
N CYS A 218 -9.92 -1.40 -12.84
CA CYS A 218 -10.93 -1.82 -11.87
C CYS A 218 -12.31 -1.91 -12.51
N ASN A 219 -13.15 -2.83 -11.99
CA ASN A 219 -14.54 -2.98 -12.39
C ASN A 219 -15.52 -2.62 -11.25
N THR A 220 -15.06 -2.65 -10.01
CA THR A 220 -15.81 -2.26 -8.83
C THR A 220 -15.04 -1.19 -8.05
N ALA A 221 -15.72 -0.49 -7.15
CA ALA A 221 -15.07 0.46 -6.26
C ALA A 221 -15.68 0.46 -4.86
N ILE A 222 -14.90 0.96 -3.92
CA ILE A 222 -15.29 1.28 -2.56
C ILE A 222 -15.05 2.77 -2.33
N TRP A 223 -16.08 3.50 -1.94
CA TRP A 223 -15.97 4.87 -1.48
C TRP A 223 -15.71 4.90 0.02
N MET A 224 -14.53 5.41 0.39
CA MET A 224 -14.13 5.65 1.76
C MET A 224 -14.37 7.10 2.15
N ASP A 225 -14.91 7.32 3.35
CA ASP A 225 -15.13 8.64 3.92
C ASP A 225 -14.94 8.58 5.44
N HIS A 226 -14.01 9.39 5.98
CA HIS A 226 -13.69 9.45 7.42
C HIS A 226 -13.58 8.06 8.08
N GLY A 227 -12.81 7.16 7.49
CA GLY A 227 -12.55 5.81 8.01
C GLY A 227 -13.68 4.82 7.82
N GLN A 228 -14.76 5.16 7.15
CA GLN A 228 -15.92 4.30 6.89
C GLN A 228 -16.08 3.98 5.41
N MET A 229 -16.67 2.83 5.11
CA MET A 229 -17.13 2.50 3.77
C MET A 229 -18.52 3.10 3.56
N LYS A 230 -18.64 4.11 2.70
CA LYS A 230 -19.93 4.75 2.38
C LYS A 230 -20.71 4.01 1.32
N MET A 231 -20.00 3.46 0.33
CA MET A 231 -20.60 2.74 -0.77
C MET A 231 -19.61 1.73 -1.34
N GLN A 232 -20.14 0.58 -1.76
CA GLN A 232 -19.43 -0.42 -2.56
C GLN A 232 -20.32 -0.84 -3.72
N GLY A 233 -19.77 -0.92 -4.93
CA GLY A 233 -20.56 -1.28 -6.11
C GLY A 233 -19.78 -1.21 -7.40
N GLY A 234 -20.48 -1.10 -8.51
CA GLY A 234 -19.89 -0.89 -9.83
C GLY A 234 -19.05 0.39 -9.87
N LEU A 235 -17.88 0.33 -10.52
CA LEU A 235 -16.93 1.45 -10.51
C LEU A 235 -17.57 2.78 -10.93
N ARG A 236 -18.30 2.79 -12.06
CA ARG A 236 -18.93 4.02 -12.58
C ARG A 236 -20.00 4.58 -11.64
N GLU A 237 -20.77 3.73 -11.00
CA GLU A 237 -21.80 4.09 -10.04
C GLU A 237 -21.21 4.78 -8.82
N VAL A 238 -20.17 4.16 -8.23
CA VAL A 238 -19.46 4.70 -7.05
C VAL A 238 -18.76 6.01 -7.39
N LEU A 239 -18.09 6.12 -8.56
CA LEU A 239 -17.45 7.37 -8.99
C LEU A 239 -18.47 8.50 -9.19
N THR A 240 -19.64 8.21 -9.75
CA THR A 240 -20.71 9.20 -9.93
C THR A 240 -21.21 9.69 -8.57
N ALA A 241 -21.50 8.77 -7.65
CA ALA A 241 -21.94 9.11 -6.29
C ALA A 241 -20.88 9.92 -5.52
N TYR A 242 -19.59 9.55 -5.66
CA TYR A 242 -18.49 10.26 -5.02
C TYR A 242 -18.32 11.70 -5.53
N LYS A 243 -18.55 11.96 -6.82
CA LYS A 243 -18.42 13.31 -7.43
C LYS A 243 -19.66 14.20 -7.25
N GLY A 244 -20.81 13.60 -7.03
CA GLY A 244 -22.08 14.31 -6.87
C GLY A 244 -22.35 14.84 -5.46
N ARG A 245 -21.38 14.74 -4.53
CA ARG A 245 -21.50 15.19 -3.14
C ARG A 245 -21.15 16.68 -2.96
#